data_e4dd97369adda9bfca1936975778a7ec
#
_entry.id   e4dd97369adda9bfca1936975778a7ec
#
_cell.length_a   1.000
_cell.length_b   1.000
_cell.length_c   1.000
_cell.angle_alpha   90.00
_cell.angle_beta   90.00
_cell.angle_gamma   90.00
#
_symmetry.space_group_name_H-M   'P 1'
#
loop_
_entity.id
_entity.type
_entity.pdbx_description
1 polymer ?
#
loop_
_entity_poly.entity_id
_entity_poly.type
_entity_poly.pdbx_seq_one_letter_code
_entity_poly.pdbx_strand_id
1 'polypeptide(L)'
;MRGLRRKNINWSELQLFEETVDQRKEEPYRNTASPQTVKKRKFWLAVSVLCNASLLIFFKLSNVFEENMLLPVGISFYTFKSISYLIDVYRSGHAERSFLRFGAYLCCFPQIVSGPIMRYGEMEQAQQFGVWKAARAEDGLKYIIAGLGMKVLLADRLGFLWNDIQTIGFESISTPLAWLGAAAYSMELYFDFAGYSLIAVGIGRMIGLPAIKNFDQPYSSRSVSEFYRRWHMTLGSWFRDYLYIPLGGNRKGTLRTVFNLLLVWAVTGFWHGGGLHFILWGMILGLLVVIEKLWIGKWLKKSKILSHVYVLFVIPLTWMVFAIPTLPEIGVYFARLFPFFGVGSAVNPGDFAKELTLFIPELVGGILLCIPQVYRWCEKHRKNVIVVAALFVVFWYSVYRMANAANNPFMYANF
;
A
#
# COMPACT_ATOMS: atom_id res chain seq x y z
N MET A 1 43.93 15.54 9.72
CA MET A 1 42.72 15.62 8.89
C MET A 1 42.43 14.23 8.32
N ARG A 2 41.66 13.41 8.99
CA ARG A 2 41.25 12.08 8.50
C ARG A 2 39.84 12.20 7.93
N GLY A 3 39.70 11.86 6.64
CA GLY A 3 38.46 12.01 5.85
C GLY A 3 37.35 11.14 6.37
N LEU A 4 36.27 11.79 6.74
CA LEU A 4 34.97 11.17 6.94
C LEU A 4 34.45 10.66 5.58
N ARG A 5 34.62 9.36 5.32
CA ARG A 5 33.94 8.69 4.19
C ARG A 5 32.43 8.87 4.38
N ARG A 6 31.80 9.63 3.50
CA ARG A 6 30.35 9.73 3.35
C ARG A 6 29.82 8.33 3.06
N LYS A 7 29.17 7.69 4.02
CA LYS A 7 28.38 6.48 3.77
C LYS A 7 27.20 6.87 2.88
N ASN A 8 27.20 6.37 1.65
CA ASN A 8 26.04 6.40 0.77
C ASN A 8 24.99 5.47 1.40
N ILE A 9 23.82 6.01 1.77
CA ILE A 9 22.68 5.21 2.20
C ILE A 9 22.18 4.50 0.93
N ASN A 10 22.49 3.23 0.82
CA ASN A 10 22.02 2.35 -0.24
C ASN A 10 20.69 1.72 0.23
N TRP A 11 19.73 1.55 -0.66
CA TRP A 11 18.48 0.87 -0.33
C TRP A 11 18.69 -0.59 0.11
N SER A 12 19.85 -1.19 -0.17
CA SER A 12 20.31 -2.44 0.42
C SER A 12 20.62 -2.34 1.92
N GLU A 13 20.84 -1.13 2.47
CA GLU A 13 20.98 -0.93 3.92
C GLU A 13 19.63 -0.94 4.65
N LEU A 14 18.50 -0.86 3.93
CA LEU A 14 17.18 -1.13 4.48
C LEU A 14 16.95 -2.63 4.76
N GLN A 15 17.67 -3.54 4.08
CA GLN A 15 17.72 -4.95 4.49
C GLN A 15 18.41 -5.13 5.85
N LEU A 16 19.41 -4.29 6.16
CA LEU A 16 20.00 -4.22 7.51
C LEU A 16 18.99 -3.73 8.56
N PHE A 17 18.01 -2.92 8.17
CA PHE A 17 16.93 -2.49 9.07
C PHE A 17 15.90 -3.62 9.32
N GLU A 18 15.64 -4.49 8.33
CA GLU A 18 14.86 -5.72 8.51
C GLU A 18 15.59 -6.72 9.40
N GLU A 19 16.91 -6.90 9.25
CA GLU A 19 17.75 -7.74 10.13
C GLU A 19 17.91 -7.14 11.53
N THR A 20 18.04 -5.82 11.67
CA THR A 20 18.13 -5.17 12.99
C THR A 20 16.80 -5.11 13.74
N VAL A 21 15.67 -5.08 13.06
CA VAL A 21 14.35 -5.20 13.69
C VAL A 21 14.08 -6.66 14.10
N ASP A 22 14.55 -7.63 13.31
CA ASP A 22 14.41 -9.07 13.64
C ASP A 22 15.42 -9.52 14.71
N GLN A 23 16.56 -8.86 14.85
CA GLN A 23 17.57 -9.10 15.89
C GLN A 23 17.25 -8.39 17.21
N ARG A 24 16.36 -7.41 17.25
CA ARG A 24 15.74 -7.03 18.51
C ARG A 24 14.77 -8.14 18.95
N LYS A 25 15.29 -9.21 19.47
CA LYS A 25 14.62 -9.92 20.53
C LYS A 25 14.44 -8.86 21.62
N GLU A 26 13.30 -8.16 21.59
CA GLU A 26 12.82 -7.41 22.74
C GLU A 26 12.94 -8.41 23.89
N GLU A 27 13.92 -8.23 24.75
CA GLU A 27 13.87 -8.93 26.04
C GLU A 27 12.51 -8.54 26.60
N PRO A 28 11.60 -9.52 26.82
CA PRO A 28 10.30 -9.19 27.34
C PRO A 28 10.59 -8.43 28.63
N TYR A 29 10.09 -7.19 28.72
CA TYR A 29 10.16 -6.40 29.96
C TYR A 29 9.80 -7.34 31.08
N ARG A 30 10.81 -7.78 31.87
CA ARG A 30 10.63 -8.68 32.99
C ARG A 30 9.69 -7.97 33.94
N ASN A 31 8.41 -8.32 33.83
CA ASN A 31 7.34 -7.75 34.61
C ASN A 31 7.57 -8.17 36.07
N THR A 32 8.35 -7.38 36.77
CA THR A 32 8.48 -7.45 38.24
C THR A 32 7.17 -7.00 38.91
N ALA A 33 6.17 -6.59 38.10
CA ALA A 33 4.86 -6.15 38.58
C ALA A 33 4.03 -7.32 39.11
N SER A 34 3.28 -7.08 40.21
CA SER A 34 2.38 -8.06 40.78
C SER A 34 1.35 -8.58 39.73
N PRO A 35 0.86 -9.83 39.89
CA PRO A 35 -0.16 -10.38 38.97
C PRO A 35 -1.41 -9.51 38.83
N GLN A 36 -1.81 -8.80 39.87
CA GLN A 36 -2.93 -7.85 39.87
C GLN A 36 -2.63 -6.65 38.99
N THR A 37 -1.42 -6.10 39.05
CA THR A 37 -0.97 -5.00 38.21
C THR A 37 -0.96 -5.40 36.72
N VAL A 38 -0.51 -6.62 36.41
CA VAL A 38 -0.51 -7.15 35.04
C VAL A 38 -1.93 -7.30 34.50
N LYS A 39 -2.88 -7.82 35.33
CA LYS A 39 -4.30 -7.93 34.94
C LYS A 39 -4.91 -6.54 34.68
N LYS A 40 -4.65 -5.56 35.54
CA LYS A 40 -5.14 -4.19 35.39
C LYS A 40 -4.58 -3.53 34.12
N ARG A 41 -3.29 -3.70 33.81
CA ARG A 41 -2.67 -3.18 32.58
C ARG A 41 -3.26 -3.82 31.33
N LYS A 42 -3.50 -5.13 31.31
CA LYS A 42 -4.16 -5.84 30.20
C LYS A 42 -5.59 -5.36 29.99
N PHE A 43 -6.34 -5.16 31.08
CA PHE A 43 -7.70 -4.64 31.01
C PHE A 43 -7.73 -3.25 30.34
N TRP A 44 -6.91 -2.33 30.80
CA TRP A 44 -6.87 -0.97 30.24
C TRP A 44 -6.38 -0.96 28.79
N LEU A 45 -5.41 -1.81 28.42
CA LEU A 45 -5.00 -1.98 27.04
C LEU A 45 -6.19 -2.46 26.18
N ALA A 46 -6.90 -3.49 26.62
CA ALA A 46 -8.05 -4.01 25.89
C ALA A 46 -9.15 -2.94 25.71
N VAL A 47 -9.50 -2.21 26.77
CA VAL A 47 -10.47 -1.11 26.71
C VAL A 47 -10.01 -0.04 25.71
N SER A 48 -8.76 0.41 25.78
CA SER A 48 -8.24 1.45 24.88
C SER A 48 -8.21 0.99 23.42
N VAL A 49 -7.79 -0.25 23.14
CA VAL A 49 -7.79 -0.83 21.79
C VAL A 49 -9.22 -0.97 21.26
N LEU A 50 -10.16 -1.46 22.10
CA LEU A 50 -11.56 -1.59 21.71
C LEU A 50 -12.20 -0.22 21.41
N CYS A 51 -11.95 0.80 22.22
CA CYS A 51 -12.44 2.15 21.96
C CYS A 51 -11.94 2.69 20.62
N ASN A 52 -10.63 2.57 20.34
CA ASN A 52 -10.08 3.01 19.06
C ASN A 52 -10.65 2.22 17.87
N ALA A 53 -10.76 0.89 18.01
CA ALA A 53 -11.32 0.03 16.97
C ALA A 53 -12.81 0.29 16.74
N SER A 54 -13.60 0.48 17.82
CA SER A 54 -15.04 0.78 17.73
C SER A 54 -15.30 2.08 17.01
N LEU A 55 -14.48 3.12 17.27
CA LEU A 55 -14.60 4.40 16.58
C LEU A 55 -14.36 4.22 15.06
N LEU A 56 -13.32 3.50 14.68
CA LEU A 56 -13.04 3.21 13.26
C LEU A 56 -14.17 2.39 12.63
N ILE A 57 -14.65 1.36 13.30
CA ILE A 57 -15.76 0.50 12.83
C ILE A 57 -17.02 1.34 12.66
N PHE A 58 -17.35 2.18 13.63
CA PHE A 58 -18.50 3.07 13.56
C PHE A 58 -18.47 3.92 12.29
N PHE A 59 -17.39 4.65 12.02
CA PHE A 59 -17.29 5.48 10.83
C PHE A 59 -17.29 4.67 9.53
N LYS A 60 -16.65 3.49 9.50
CA LYS A 60 -16.67 2.62 8.31
C LYS A 60 -18.06 2.04 8.01
N LEU A 61 -18.83 1.70 9.04
CA LEU A 61 -20.20 1.20 8.87
C LEU A 61 -21.19 2.33 8.56
N SER A 62 -21.06 3.49 9.23
CA SER A 62 -21.94 4.64 8.95
C SER A 62 -21.86 5.06 7.49
N ASN A 63 -20.67 5.02 6.89
CA ASN A 63 -20.50 5.33 5.47
C ASN A 63 -21.19 4.35 4.51
N VAL A 64 -21.59 3.16 4.99
CA VAL A 64 -22.38 2.18 4.23
C VAL A 64 -23.88 2.47 4.32
N PHE A 65 -24.35 3.04 5.45
CA PHE A 65 -25.77 3.29 5.71
C PHE A 65 -26.19 4.73 5.43
N GLU A 66 -25.26 5.68 5.51
CA GLU A 66 -25.52 7.11 5.27
C GLU A 66 -24.48 7.66 4.30
N GLU A 67 -24.87 7.88 3.04
CA GLU A 67 -24.00 8.37 1.96
C GLU A 67 -23.34 9.73 2.22
N ASN A 68 -23.84 10.51 3.19
CA ASN A 68 -23.38 11.88 3.49
C ASN A 68 -22.55 12.01 4.78
N MET A 69 -22.18 10.92 5.45
CA MET A 69 -21.39 11.02 6.66
C MET A 69 -19.92 11.28 6.31
N LEU A 70 -19.45 12.49 6.64
CA LEU A 70 -18.04 12.86 6.43
C LEU A 70 -17.11 11.99 7.26
N LEU A 71 -16.34 11.15 6.58
CA LEU A 71 -15.29 10.36 7.22
C LEU A 71 -14.16 11.30 7.69
N PRO A 72 -13.80 11.31 8.99
CA PRO A 72 -12.68 12.14 9.44
C PRO A 72 -11.38 11.78 8.69
N VAL A 73 -10.75 12.79 8.10
CA VAL A 73 -9.53 12.60 7.30
C VAL A 73 -8.48 11.89 8.13
N GLY A 74 -7.98 10.77 7.60
CA GLY A 74 -6.90 10.00 8.24
C GLY A 74 -7.32 9.13 9.42
N ILE A 75 -8.63 8.93 9.69
CA ILE A 75 -9.11 8.12 10.82
C ILE A 75 -8.48 6.74 10.89
N SER A 76 -8.32 6.08 9.75
CA SER A 76 -7.67 4.76 9.63
C SER A 76 -6.21 4.82 10.11
N PHE A 77 -5.47 5.81 9.66
CA PHE A 77 -4.02 5.92 9.92
C PHE A 77 -3.71 6.31 11.37
N TYR A 78 -4.40 7.31 11.93
CA TYR A 78 -4.15 7.65 13.33
C TYR A 78 -4.71 6.60 14.29
N THR A 79 -5.76 5.86 13.92
CA THR A 79 -6.21 4.69 14.70
C THR A 79 -5.15 3.60 14.72
N PHE A 80 -4.55 3.26 13.57
CA PHE A 80 -3.45 2.30 13.52
C PHE A 80 -2.22 2.76 14.32
N LYS A 81 -1.86 4.04 14.22
CA LYS A 81 -0.77 4.60 15.02
C LYS A 81 -1.07 4.54 16.52
N SER A 82 -2.29 4.91 16.93
CA SER A 82 -2.73 4.86 18.33
C SER A 82 -2.70 3.43 18.88
N ILE A 83 -3.29 2.48 18.17
CA ILE A 83 -3.33 1.06 18.60
C ILE A 83 -1.91 0.49 18.69
N SER A 84 -1.05 0.72 17.68
CA SER A 84 0.34 0.22 17.73
C SER A 84 1.10 0.83 18.89
N TYR A 85 0.98 2.14 19.13
CA TYR A 85 1.60 2.80 20.26
C TYR A 85 1.16 2.20 21.61
N LEU A 86 -0.14 2.01 21.83
CA LEU A 86 -0.67 1.41 23.07
C LEU A 86 -0.13 0.00 23.33
N ILE A 87 -0.07 -0.82 22.27
CA ILE A 87 0.47 -2.19 22.37
C ILE A 87 1.98 -2.15 22.63
N ASP A 88 2.73 -1.28 21.95
CA ASP A 88 4.17 -1.16 22.12
C ASP A 88 4.54 -0.62 23.51
N VAL A 89 3.81 0.36 24.05
CA VAL A 89 3.93 0.80 25.45
C VAL A 89 3.65 -0.34 26.42
N TYR A 90 2.62 -1.14 26.15
CA TYR A 90 2.33 -2.31 27.01
C TYR A 90 3.47 -3.34 26.99
N ARG A 91 4.10 -3.56 25.82
CA ARG A 91 5.21 -4.51 25.63
C ARG A 91 6.52 -4.00 26.25
N SER A 92 6.88 -2.75 26.00
CA SER A 92 8.15 -2.14 26.41
C SER A 92 8.13 -1.57 27.83
N GLY A 93 6.94 -1.24 28.33
CA GLY A 93 6.79 -0.50 29.60
C GLY A 93 7.18 0.98 29.51
N HIS A 94 7.55 1.48 28.32
CA HIS A 94 8.00 2.85 28.10
C HIS A 94 6.93 3.66 27.37
N ALA A 95 6.49 4.77 27.99
CA ALA A 95 5.50 5.68 27.41
C ALA A 95 6.10 7.08 27.24
N GLU A 96 5.77 7.73 26.12
CA GLU A 96 6.08 9.14 25.92
C GLU A 96 5.32 10.01 26.95
N ARG A 97 6.06 10.86 27.65
CA ARG A 97 5.49 11.75 28.67
C ARG A 97 5.10 13.12 28.11
N SER A 98 5.65 13.48 26.97
CA SER A 98 5.34 14.76 26.32
C SER A 98 4.11 14.62 25.43
N PHE A 99 3.03 15.29 25.81
CA PHE A 99 1.81 15.38 25.01
C PHE A 99 2.08 15.94 23.60
N LEU A 100 2.98 16.92 23.49
CA LEU A 100 3.35 17.51 22.21
C LEU A 100 4.07 16.53 21.28
N ARG A 101 5.00 15.71 21.82
CA ARG A 101 5.69 14.70 21.02
C ARG A 101 4.74 13.61 20.56
N PHE A 102 3.87 13.14 21.46
CA PHE A 102 2.85 12.16 21.11
C PHE A 102 1.87 12.72 20.05
N GLY A 103 1.41 13.96 20.24
CA GLY A 103 0.56 14.66 19.26
C GLY A 103 1.25 14.82 17.89
N ALA A 104 2.52 15.22 17.88
CA ALA A 104 3.32 15.32 16.65
C ALA A 104 3.44 13.97 15.92
N TYR A 105 3.55 12.85 16.67
CA TYR A 105 3.53 11.53 16.10
C TYR A 105 2.17 11.17 15.48
N LEU A 106 1.08 11.35 16.21
CA LEU A 106 -0.26 11.01 15.71
C LEU A 106 -0.65 11.86 14.51
N CYS A 107 -0.44 13.17 14.59
CA CYS A 107 -0.85 14.14 13.59
C CYS A 107 0.22 14.41 12.52
N CYS A 108 1.21 13.54 12.38
CA CYS A 108 2.29 13.69 11.40
C CYS A 108 1.72 13.80 9.98
N PHE A 109 1.54 15.02 9.48
CA PHE A 109 0.76 15.35 8.29
C PHE A 109 1.19 14.63 7.00
N PRO A 110 2.50 14.33 6.75
CA PRO A 110 2.85 13.61 5.53
C PRO A 110 2.31 12.19 5.47
N GLN A 111 1.89 11.65 6.63
CA GLN A 111 1.51 10.25 6.78
C GLN A 111 0.02 10.06 7.13
N ILE A 112 -0.70 11.14 7.46
CA ILE A 112 -2.02 11.04 8.09
C ILE A 112 -3.11 10.56 7.13
N VAL A 113 -2.98 10.82 5.82
CA VAL A 113 -3.99 10.44 4.82
C VAL A 113 -3.72 9.04 4.26
N SER A 114 -2.56 8.83 3.63
CA SER A 114 -2.21 7.57 2.93
C SER A 114 -0.70 7.30 2.92
N GLY A 115 0.09 8.00 3.75
CA GLY A 115 1.53 7.80 3.82
C GLY A 115 1.93 6.48 4.50
N PRO A 116 3.21 6.13 4.52
CA PRO A 116 3.69 4.96 5.25
C PRO A 116 3.30 5.02 6.73
N ILE A 117 2.74 3.93 7.26
CA ILE A 117 2.36 3.83 8.68
C ILE A 117 3.62 3.70 9.52
N MET A 118 4.11 4.83 10.05
CA MET A 118 5.29 4.89 10.92
C MET A 118 4.92 4.51 12.36
N ARG A 119 5.75 3.71 13.01
CA ARG A 119 5.62 3.39 14.43
C ARG A 119 6.28 4.46 15.30
N TYR A 120 5.84 4.56 16.57
CA TYR A 120 6.40 5.56 17.49
C TYR A 120 7.91 5.41 17.67
N GLY A 121 8.40 4.19 17.84
CA GLY A 121 9.83 3.91 17.99
C GLY A 121 10.68 4.28 16.76
N GLU A 122 10.12 4.28 15.56
CA GLU A 122 10.81 4.74 14.35
C GLU A 122 10.95 6.28 14.34
N MET A 123 9.93 6.99 14.83
CA MET A 123 9.99 8.45 15.01
C MET A 123 10.93 8.84 16.14
N GLU A 124 10.89 8.15 17.27
CA GLU A 124 11.76 8.40 18.43
C GLU A 124 13.25 8.25 18.07
N GLN A 125 13.57 7.29 17.20
CA GLN A 125 14.94 7.10 16.68
C GLN A 125 15.36 8.14 15.65
N ALA A 126 14.44 8.97 15.16
CA ALA A 126 14.74 10.07 14.24
C ALA A 126 15.46 11.21 14.98
N GLN A 127 16.75 11.00 15.33
CA GLN A 127 17.60 11.96 16.07
C GLN A 127 17.67 13.36 15.46
N GLN A 128 17.11 13.56 14.27
CA GLN A 128 17.23 14.76 13.48
C GLN A 128 15.88 15.32 13.05
N PHE A 129 14.79 14.89 13.71
CA PHE A 129 13.48 15.46 13.48
C PHE A 129 13.47 16.96 13.79
N GLY A 130 12.92 17.75 12.86
CA GLY A 130 12.91 19.22 12.96
C GLY A 130 14.23 19.91 12.56
N VAL A 131 15.31 19.18 12.25
CA VAL A 131 16.57 19.77 11.81
C VAL A 131 16.63 19.84 10.29
N TRP A 132 16.55 21.05 9.74
CA TRP A 132 16.67 21.26 8.30
C TRP A 132 18.12 21.06 7.81
N LYS A 133 18.27 20.34 6.68
CA LYS A 133 19.57 20.17 5.97
C LYS A 133 19.33 20.22 4.46
N ALA A 134 20.08 21.07 3.74
CA ALA A 134 19.95 21.22 2.29
C ALA A 134 20.03 19.88 1.52
N ALA A 135 20.96 18.99 1.90
CA ALA A 135 21.09 17.69 1.26
C ALA A 135 19.87 16.77 1.44
N ARG A 136 19.10 16.94 2.53
CA ARG A 136 17.84 16.21 2.73
C ARG A 136 16.70 16.85 1.98
N ALA A 137 16.70 18.19 1.90
CA ALA A 137 15.71 18.90 1.11
C ALA A 137 15.84 18.51 -0.37
N GLU A 138 17.07 18.45 -0.89
CA GLU A 138 17.36 17.97 -2.24
C GLU A 138 16.87 16.52 -2.45
N ASP A 139 17.23 15.60 -1.55
CA ASP A 139 16.78 14.20 -1.61
C ASP A 139 15.25 14.14 -1.54
N GLY A 140 14.62 14.85 -0.60
CA GLY A 140 13.18 14.88 -0.43
C GLY A 140 12.45 15.41 -1.65
N LEU A 141 12.97 16.47 -2.27
CA LEU A 141 12.38 17.03 -3.50
C LEU A 141 12.39 16.01 -4.65
N LYS A 142 13.46 15.23 -4.80
CA LYS A 142 13.53 14.17 -5.83
C LYS A 142 12.46 13.10 -5.62
N TYR A 143 12.19 12.71 -4.37
CA TYR A 143 11.08 11.79 -4.07
C TYR A 143 9.72 12.41 -4.38
N ILE A 144 9.51 13.68 -4.02
CA ILE A 144 8.27 14.40 -4.33
C ILE A 144 8.03 14.46 -5.84
N ILE A 145 9.05 14.83 -6.62
CA ILE A 145 8.93 14.93 -8.08
C ILE A 145 8.67 13.56 -8.71
N ALA A 146 9.38 12.52 -8.29
CA ALA A 146 9.15 11.17 -8.79
C ALA A 146 7.73 10.68 -8.45
N GLY A 147 7.25 10.93 -7.22
CA GLY A 147 5.90 10.60 -6.78
C GLY A 147 4.84 11.38 -7.57
N LEU A 148 5.08 12.67 -7.81
CA LEU A 148 4.19 13.51 -8.61
C LEU A 148 4.09 13.01 -10.07
N GLY A 149 5.23 12.62 -10.67
CA GLY A 149 5.24 12.01 -11.99
C GLY A 149 4.47 10.70 -12.05
N MET A 150 4.60 9.82 -11.04
CA MET A 150 3.83 8.59 -10.95
C MET A 150 2.32 8.87 -10.85
N LYS A 151 1.91 9.86 -10.03
CA LYS A 151 0.50 10.22 -9.86
C LYS A 151 -0.07 10.85 -11.13
N VAL A 152 0.54 11.93 -11.60
CA VAL A 152 -0.06 12.78 -12.62
C VAL A 152 0.13 12.24 -14.04
N LEU A 153 1.31 11.66 -14.33
CA LEU A 153 1.66 11.23 -15.68
C LEU A 153 1.31 9.77 -15.97
N LEU A 154 1.15 8.94 -14.93
CA LEU A 154 0.79 7.53 -15.11
C LEU A 154 -0.58 7.22 -14.51
N ALA A 155 -0.77 7.39 -13.19
CA ALA A 155 -1.99 6.96 -12.52
C ALA A 155 -3.22 7.71 -13.06
N ASP A 156 -3.22 9.04 -13.07
CA ASP A 156 -4.36 9.81 -13.53
C ASP A 156 -4.70 9.53 -15.01
N ARG A 157 -3.67 9.27 -15.82
CA ARG A 157 -3.89 8.94 -17.25
C ARG A 157 -4.49 7.56 -17.43
N LEU A 158 -4.00 6.55 -16.71
CA LEU A 158 -4.55 5.20 -16.73
C LEU A 158 -5.95 5.15 -16.11
N GLY A 159 -6.24 6.03 -15.13
CA GLY A 159 -7.55 6.21 -14.55
C GLY A 159 -8.58 6.72 -15.58
N PHE A 160 -8.20 7.56 -16.54
CA PHE A 160 -9.11 7.93 -17.63
C PHE A 160 -9.52 6.72 -18.47
N LEU A 161 -8.59 5.82 -18.79
CA LEU A 161 -8.93 4.59 -19.50
C LEU A 161 -9.93 3.72 -18.70
N TRP A 162 -9.75 3.60 -17.40
CA TRP A 162 -10.69 2.87 -16.56
C TRP A 162 -12.06 3.55 -16.50
N ASN A 163 -12.10 4.86 -16.35
CA ASN A 163 -13.34 5.63 -16.34
C ASN A 163 -14.09 5.56 -17.70
N ASP A 164 -13.36 5.57 -18.82
CA ASP A 164 -13.96 5.39 -20.15
C ASP A 164 -14.63 4.01 -20.27
N ILE A 165 -13.97 2.95 -19.79
CA ILE A 165 -14.53 1.60 -19.75
C ILE A 165 -15.81 1.55 -18.90
N GLN A 166 -15.82 2.19 -17.72
CA GLN A 166 -17.01 2.28 -16.88
C GLN A 166 -18.15 3.06 -17.55
N THR A 167 -17.81 4.13 -18.25
CA THR A 167 -18.79 4.97 -18.98
C THR A 167 -19.40 4.24 -20.17
N ILE A 168 -18.61 3.43 -20.90
CA ILE A 168 -19.10 2.60 -22.01
C ILE A 168 -20.05 1.49 -21.49
N GLY A 169 -19.79 0.99 -20.28
CA GLY A 169 -20.52 -0.12 -19.66
C GLY A 169 -19.88 -1.48 -19.96
N PHE A 170 -19.79 -2.32 -18.93
CA PHE A 170 -19.04 -3.58 -19.01
C PHE A 170 -19.65 -4.59 -19.99
N GLU A 171 -20.95 -4.55 -20.23
CA GLU A 171 -21.63 -5.41 -21.22
C GLU A 171 -21.33 -5.02 -22.68
N SER A 172 -20.86 -3.81 -22.91
CA SER A 172 -20.67 -3.25 -24.25
C SER A 172 -19.25 -3.35 -24.78
N ILE A 173 -18.25 -3.57 -23.89
CA ILE A 173 -16.83 -3.61 -24.24
C ILE A 173 -16.41 -4.97 -24.83
N SER A 174 -15.32 -4.97 -25.59
CA SER A 174 -14.69 -6.20 -26.07
C SER A 174 -13.89 -6.91 -24.98
N THR A 175 -13.67 -8.24 -25.13
CA THR A 175 -12.79 -9.02 -24.24
C THR A 175 -11.36 -8.47 -24.19
N PRO A 176 -10.71 -8.09 -25.31
CA PRO A 176 -9.39 -7.48 -25.25
C PRO A 176 -9.38 -6.16 -24.46
N LEU A 177 -10.43 -5.31 -24.60
CA LEU A 177 -10.54 -4.06 -23.84
C LEU A 177 -10.75 -4.34 -22.33
N ALA A 178 -11.53 -5.35 -21.97
CA ALA A 178 -11.68 -5.75 -20.57
C ALA A 178 -10.33 -6.15 -19.93
N TRP A 179 -9.48 -6.91 -20.64
CA TRP A 179 -8.14 -7.25 -20.14
C TRP A 179 -7.22 -6.02 -20.07
N LEU A 180 -7.30 -5.12 -21.04
CA LEU A 180 -6.56 -3.85 -21.01
C LEU A 180 -7.00 -3.00 -19.81
N GLY A 181 -8.30 -2.93 -19.52
CA GLY A 181 -8.85 -2.22 -18.37
C GLY A 181 -8.35 -2.80 -17.03
N ALA A 182 -8.33 -4.13 -16.88
CA ALA A 182 -7.80 -4.78 -15.70
C ALA A 182 -6.30 -4.48 -15.49
N ALA A 183 -5.51 -4.44 -16.57
CA ALA A 183 -4.11 -4.07 -16.52
C ALA A 183 -3.92 -2.58 -16.19
N ALA A 184 -4.69 -1.69 -16.82
CA ALA A 184 -4.64 -0.26 -16.61
C ALA A 184 -5.00 0.12 -15.17
N TYR A 185 -6.12 -0.40 -14.64
CA TYR A 185 -6.51 -0.18 -13.24
C TYR A 185 -5.46 -0.69 -12.24
N SER A 186 -4.87 -1.85 -12.53
CA SER A 186 -3.79 -2.41 -11.70
C SER A 186 -2.57 -1.47 -11.62
N MET A 187 -2.21 -0.84 -12.73
CA MET A 187 -1.13 0.15 -12.79
C MET A 187 -1.56 1.48 -12.18
N GLU A 188 -2.77 1.95 -12.45
CA GLU A 188 -3.35 3.14 -11.85
C GLU A 188 -3.25 3.08 -10.33
N LEU A 189 -3.82 2.03 -9.72
CA LEU A 189 -3.81 1.83 -8.27
C LEU A 189 -2.39 1.79 -7.69
N TYR A 190 -1.46 1.16 -8.40
CA TYR A 190 -0.06 1.10 -7.98
C TYR A 190 0.62 2.45 -8.04
N PHE A 191 0.56 3.15 -9.16
CA PHE A 191 1.26 4.42 -9.33
C PHE A 191 0.62 5.56 -8.54
N ASP A 192 -0.71 5.53 -8.33
CA ASP A 192 -1.40 6.47 -7.45
C ASP A 192 -0.87 6.35 -6.02
N PHE A 193 -0.90 5.16 -5.47
CA PHE A 193 -0.53 4.95 -4.07
C PHE A 193 0.99 4.97 -3.84
N ALA A 194 1.78 4.41 -4.74
CA ALA A 194 3.25 4.50 -4.66
C ALA A 194 3.72 5.95 -4.83
N GLY A 195 3.11 6.70 -5.75
CA GLY A 195 3.37 8.11 -5.96
C GLY A 195 3.10 8.95 -4.71
N TYR A 196 1.92 8.77 -4.11
CA TYR A 196 1.60 9.44 -2.84
C TYR A 196 2.58 9.06 -1.73
N SER A 197 2.91 7.77 -1.60
CA SER A 197 3.88 7.30 -0.59
C SER A 197 5.25 7.95 -0.79
N LEU A 198 5.72 8.13 -2.04
CA LEU A 198 6.98 8.82 -2.32
C LEU A 198 6.91 10.30 -1.96
N ILE A 199 5.80 10.99 -2.25
CA ILE A 199 5.61 12.39 -1.84
C ILE A 199 5.66 12.49 -0.32
N ALA A 200 4.95 11.63 0.40
CA ALA A 200 4.94 11.61 1.86
C ALA A 200 6.33 11.33 2.46
N VAL A 201 7.08 10.38 1.87
CA VAL A 201 8.47 10.10 2.25
C VAL A 201 9.38 11.29 1.95
N GLY A 202 9.21 11.95 0.80
CA GLY A 202 9.97 13.12 0.42
C GLY A 202 9.81 14.29 1.40
N ILE A 203 8.56 14.63 1.73
CA ILE A 203 8.25 15.65 2.74
C ILE A 203 8.81 15.25 4.11
N GLY A 204 8.61 13.98 4.52
CA GLY A 204 9.17 13.46 5.76
C GLY A 204 10.69 13.59 5.83
N ARG A 205 11.41 13.30 4.73
CA ARG A 205 12.87 13.48 4.61
C ARG A 205 13.29 14.92 4.83
N MET A 206 12.56 15.89 4.27
CA MET A 206 12.88 17.31 4.41
C MET A 206 12.82 17.76 5.87
N ILE A 207 11.87 17.24 6.66
CA ILE A 207 11.71 17.55 8.09
C ILE A 207 12.49 16.59 9.00
N GLY A 208 13.30 15.67 8.45
CA GLY A 208 14.20 14.80 9.21
C GLY A 208 13.64 13.48 9.66
N LEU A 209 12.48 13.07 9.16
CA LEU A 209 11.93 11.72 9.38
C LEU A 209 12.69 10.66 8.57
N PRO A 210 12.70 9.40 9.01
CA PRO A 210 13.25 8.31 8.23
C PRO A 210 12.47 8.08 6.93
N ALA A 211 13.17 7.65 5.88
CA ALA A 211 12.52 7.22 4.64
C ALA A 211 11.97 5.79 4.80
N ILE A 212 10.69 5.68 5.10
CA ILE A 212 10.03 4.39 5.27
C ILE A 212 9.51 3.91 3.92
N LYS A 213 10.00 2.75 3.49
CA LYS A 213 9.59 2.12 2.24
C LYS A 213 8.20 1.50 2.38
N ASN A 214 7.30 1.83 1.45
CA ASN A 214 5.94 1.30 1.45
C ASN A 214 5.67 0.36 0.25
N PHE A 215 6.47 0.46 -0.81
CA PHE A 215 6.39 -0.38 -2.01
C PHE A 215 7.78 -0.84 -2.44
N ASP A 216 7.89 -2.10 -2.90
CA ASP A 216 9.13 -2.68 -3.41
C ASP A 216 8.89 -3.47 -4.70
N GLN A 217 8.54 -2.78 -5.79
CA GLN A 217 8.31 -3.40 -7.10
C GLN A 217 7.37 -4.63 -7.02
N PRO A 218 6.12 -4.46 -6.55
CA PRO A 218 5.23 -5.59 -6.24
C PRO A 218 4.91 -6.45 -7.46
N TYR A 219 4.80 -5.86 -8.66
CA TYR A 219 4.53 -6.62 -9.90
C TYR A 219 5.70 -7.49 -10.37
N SER A 220 6.88 -7.39 -9.74
CA SER A 220 7.99 -8.32 -9.95
C SER A 220 7.94 -9.56 -9.05
N SER A 221 6.89 -9.73 -8.26
CA SER A 221 6.72 -10.83 -7.32
C SER A 221 6.43 -12.16 -8.03
N ARG A 222 6.66 -13.25 -7.31
CA ARG A 222 6.53 -14.63 -7.79
C ARG A 222 5.42 -15.41 -7.09
N SER A 223 4.67 -14.75 -6.21
CA SER A 223 3.48 -15.26 -5.52
C SER A 223 2.63 -14.11 -5.00
N VAL A 224 1.36 -14.36 -4.73
CA VAL A 224 0.45 -13.38 -4.07
C VAL A 224 1.00 -13.01 -2.69
N SER A 225 1.50 -13.99 -1.95
CA SER A 225 2.14 -13.76 -0.64
C SER A 225 3.36 -12.83 -0.74
N GLU A 226 4.19 -12.95 -1.79
CA GLU A 226 5.31 -12.07 -2.04
C GLU A 226 4.84 -10.69 -2.51
N PHE A 227 3.79 -10.63 -3.36
CA PHE A 227 3.21 -9.39 -3.81
C PHE A 227 2.81 -8.50 -2.63
N TYR A 228 2.06 -9.02 -1.66
CA TYR A 228 1.63 -8.25 -0.49
C TYR A 228 2.72 -8.00 0.56
N ARG A 229 3.84 -8.68 0.50
CA ARG A 229 5.05 -8.27 1.25
C ARG A 229 5.75 -7.06 0.64
N ARG A 230 5.51 -6.78 -0.66
CA ARG A 230 6.08 -5.68 -1.42
C ARG A 230 5.09 -4.54 -1.70
N TRP A 231 3.81 -4.80 -1.51
CA TRP A 231 2.70 -3.87 -1.62
C TRP A 231 2.27 -3.39 -0.24
N HIS A 232 2.18 -2.07 -0.05
CA HIS A 232 1.75 -1.44 1.22
C HIS A 232 2.42 -2.10 2.43
N MET A 233 3.76 -2.16 2.40
CA MET A 233 4.60 -2.92 3.33
C MET A 233 4.34 -2.54 4.78
N THR A 234 4.10 -1.26 5.05
CA THR A 234 3.85 -0.75 6.41
C THR A 234 2.52 -1.27 6.98
N LEU A 235 1.47 -1.37 6.17
CA LEU A 235 0.21 -1.99 6.57
C LEU A 235 0.36 -3.50 6.79
N GLY A 236 1.02 -4.18 5.86
CA GLY A 236 1.29 -5.61 5.97
C GLY A 236 2.06 -5.96 7.25
N SER A 237 3.10 -5.17 7.58
CA SER A 237 3.86 -5.33 8.83
C SER A 237 3.01 -5.01 10.06
N TRP A 238 2.11 -4.02 9.98
CA TRP A 238 1.21 -3.69 11.06
C TRP A 238 0.25 -4.85 11.38
N PHE A 239 -0.43 -5.40 10.37
CA PHE A 239 -1.32 -6.56 10.56
C PHE A 239 -0.57 -7.79 11.05
N ARG A 240 0.66 -8.03 10.57
CA ARG A 240 1.52 -9.12 11.07
C ARG A 240 1.78 -8.98 12.57
N ASP A 241 2.24 -7.81 13.02
CA ASP A 241 2.80 -7.62 14.35
C ASP A 241 1.74 -7.38 15.43
N TYR A 242 0.61 -6.79 15.04
CA TYR A 242 -0.46 -6.41 15.98
C TYR A 242 -1.72 -7.28 15.89
N LEU A 243 -1.87 -8.09 14.83
CA LEU A 243 -3.00 -8.99 14.70
C LEU A 243 -2.56 -10.45 14.51
N TYR A 244 -1.79 -10.77 13.47
CA TYR A 244 -1.44 -12.16 13.14
C TYR A 244 -0.59 -12.86 14.21
N ILE A 245 0.49 -12.22 14.67
CA ILE A 245 1.38 -12.78 15.71
C ILE A 245 0.65 -12.94 17.05
N PRO A 246 -0.11 -11.95 17.56
CA PRO A 246 -0.89 -12.12 18.80
C PRO A 246 -1.92 -13.24 18.74
N LEU A 247 -2.51 -13.53 17.57
CA LEU A 247 -3.42 -14.68 17.37
C LEU A 247 -2.72 -16.05 17.39
N GLY A 248 -1.38 -16.06 17.50
CA GLY A 248 -0.53 -17.24 17.52
C GLY A 248 0.26 -17.49 16.24
N GLY A 249 0.06 -16.67 15.20
CA GLY A 249 0.78 -16.76 13.93
C GLY A 249 0.66 -18.14 13.30
N ASN A 250 1.81 -18.72 12.93
CA ASN A 250 1.94 -20.10 12.38
C ASN A 250 2.40 -21.15 13.42
N ARG A 251 2.49 -20.79 14.71
CA ARG A 251 3.08 -21.63 15.74
C ARG A 251 2.14 -22.69 16.32
N LYS A 252 0.82 -22.55 16.09
CA LYS A 252 -0.24 -23.38 16.69
C LYS A 252 -0.88 -24.37 15.69
N GLY A 253 -0.09 -24.88 14.74
CA GLY A 253 -0.53 -25.84 13.74
C GLY A 253 -1.22 -25.24 12.51
N THR A 254 -1.48 -26.08 11.51
CA THR A 254 -1.96 -25.65 10.18
C THR A 254 -3.36 -25.04 10.23
N LEU A 255 -4.31 -25.67 10.92
CA LEU A 255 -5.70 -25.16 11.01
C LEU A 255 -5.75 -23.76 11.62
N ARG A 256 -5.01 -23.56 12.72
CA ARG A 256 -4.92 -22.22 13.35
C ARG A 256 -4.25 -21.19 12.44
N THR A 257 -3.24 -21.61 11.69
CA THR A 257 -2.59 -20.73 10.70
C THR A 257 -3.56 -20.30 9.60
N VAL A 258 -4.34 -21.24 9.05
CA VAL A 258 -5.36 -20.96 8.03
C VAL A 258 -6.40 -19.99 8.58
N PHE A 259 -6.94 -20.28 9.76
CA PHE A 259 -7.90 -19.38 10.41
C PHE A 259 -7.33 -17.96 10.61
N ASN A 260 -6.11 -17.85 11.13
CA ASN A 260 -5.45 -16.56 11.35
C ASN A 260 -5.25 -15.79 10.04
N LEU A 261 -4.86 -16.46 8.96
CA LEU A 261 -4.69 -15.84 7.64
C LEU A 261 -6.03 -15.32 7.11
N LEU A 262 -7.07 -16.17 7.11
CA LEU A 262 -8.39 -15.76 6.63
C LEU A 262 -8.96 -14.61 7.46
N LEU A 263 -8.80 -14.64 8.77
CA LEU A 263 -9.24 -13.55 9.65
C LEU A 263 -8.50 -12.23 9.36
N VAL A 264 -7.17 -12.27 9.20
CA VAL A 264 -6.39 -11.07 8.87
C VAL A 264 -6.83 -10.49 7.54
N TRP A 265 -7.04 -11.31 6.52
CA TRP A 265 -7.48 -10.84 5.20
C TRP A 265 -8.92 -10.34 5.20
N ALA A 266 -9.82 -10.97 5.96
CA ALA A 266 -11.19 -10.48 6.15
C ALA A 266 -11.20 -9.09 6.82
N VAL A 267 -10.39 -8.90 7.87
CA VAL A 267 -10.22 -7.61 8.55
C VAL A 267 -9.58 -6.59 7.61
N THR A 268 -8.62 -6.99 6.77
CA THR A 268 -8.02 -6.13 5.75
C THR A 268 -9.05 -5.66 4.73
N GLY A 269 -9.90 -6.57 4.24
CA GLY A 269 -10.99 -6.22 3.32
C GLY A 269 -11.97 -5.23 3.96
N PHE A 270 -12.46 -5.53 5.16
CA PHE A 270 -13.36 -4.64 5.91
C PHE A 270 -12.74 -3.25 6.19
N TRP A 271 -11.42 -3.19 6.44
CA TRP A 271 -10.72 -1.94 6.66
C TRP A 271 -10.71 -1.05 5.41
N HIS A 272 -10.61 -1.62 4.22
CA HIS A 272 -10.68 -0.86 2.96
C HIS A 272 -12.06 -0.22 2.76
N GLY A 273 -13.15 -0.90 3.17
CA GLY A 273 -14.50 -0.34 3.11
C GLY A 273 -15.55 -1.31 3.62
N GLY A 274 -16.72 -0.79 4.03
CA GLY A 274 -17.85 -1.61 4.50
C GLY A 274 -18.58 -2.38 3.38
N GLY A 275 -18.25 -2.13 2.11
CA GLY A 275 -18.87 -2.80 0.96
C GLY A 275 -18.51 -4.28 0.87
N LEU A 276 -19.49 -5.12 0.46
CA LEU A 276 -19.29 -6.56 0.33
C LEU A 276 -18.16 -6.96 -0.62
N HIS A 277 -17.92 -6.20 -1.67
CA HIS A 277 -16.84 -6.43 -2.63
C HIS A 277 -15.44 -6.35 -1.97
N PHE A 278 -15.22 -5.46 -1.00
CA PHE A 278 -13.96 -5.38 -0.25
C PHE A 278 -13.75 -6.61 0.64
N ILE A 279 -14.81 -7.08 1.31
CA ILE A 279 -14.74 -8.30 2.14
C ILE A 279 -14.48 -9.52 1.25
N LEU A 280 -15.18 -9.61 0.10
CA LEU A 280 -14.98 -10.67 -0.89
C LEU A 280 -13.53 -10.66 -1.42
N TRP A 281 -13.01 -9.48 -1.78
CA TRP A 281 -11.62 -9.30 -2.19
C TRP A 281 -10.64 -9.81 -1.13
N GLY A 282 -10.82 -9.40 0.12
CA GLY A 282 -9.98 -9.86 1.22
C GLY A 282 -10.05 -11.38 1.40
N MET A 283 -11.24 -11.98 1.34
CA MET A 283 -11.41 -13.43 1.47
C MET A 283 -10.77 -14.21 0.32
N ILE A 284 -10.90 -13.72 -0.93
CA ILE A 284 -10.22 -14.30 -2.10
C ILE A 284 -8.71 -14.29 -1.90
N LEU A 285 -8.14 -13.17 -1.46
CA LEU A 285 -6.70 -13.07 -1.18
C LEU A 285 -6.26 -14.00 -0.04
N GLY A 286 -7.04 -14.06 1.03
CA GLY A 286 -6.79 -15.00 2.13
C GLY A 286 -6.75 -16.45 1.65
N LEU A 287 -7.70 -16.85 0.81
CA LEU A 287 -7.75 -18.18 0.19
C LEU A 287 -6.55 -18.42 -0.74
N LEU A 288 -6.20 -17.46 -1.59
CA LEU A 288 -5.01 -17.56 -2.48
C LEU A 288 -3.73 -17.76 -1.67
N VAL A 289 -3.52 -17.01 -0.60
CA VAL A 289 -2.36 -17.16 0.29
C VAL A 289 -2.34 -18.52 0.97
N VAL A 290 -3.50 -19.05 1.39
CA VAL A 290 -3.62 -20.40 1.96
C VAL A 290 -3.30 -21.46 0.91
N ILE A 291 -3.84 -21.35 -0.31
CA ILE A 291 -3.59 -22.26 -1.44
C ILE A 291 -2.09 -22.25 -1.80
N GLU A 292 -1.48 -21.06 -1.88
CA GLU A 292 -0.04 -20.96 -2.10
C GLU A 292 0.75 -21.68 -1.01
N LYS A 293 0.40 -21.48 0.24
CA LYS A 293 1.12 -22.06 1.37
C LYS A 293 1.01 -23.59 1.43
N LEU A 294 -0.17 -24.13 1.15
CA LEU A 294 -0.44 -25.57 1.32
C LEU A 294 -0.13 -26.38 0.08
N TRP A 295 -0.35 -25.84 -1.12
CA TRP A 295 -0.34 -26.64 -2.36
C TRP A 295 0.58 -26.08 -3.45
N ILE A 296 0.20 -24.94 -4.06
CA ILE A 296 0.84 -24.49 -5.31
C ILE A 296 2.22 -23.84 -5.12
N GLY A 297 2.56 -23.40 -3.91
CA GLY A 297 3.83 -22.69 -3.66
C GLY A 297 5.08 -23.50 -4.03
N LYS A 298 5.02 -24.83 -3.92
CA LYS A 298 6.12 -25.72 -4.36
C LYS A 298 6.30 -25.70 -5.88
N TRP A 299 5.20 -25.59 -6.63
CA TRP A 299 5.21 -25.53 -8.10
C TRP A 299 5.68 -24.15 -8.59
N LEU A 300 5.20 -23.08 -7.96
CA LEU A 300 5.62 -21.72 -8.28
C LEU A 300 7.14 -21.53 -8.11
N LYS A 301 7.76 -22.20 -7.14
CA LYS A 301 9.22 -22.14 -6.92
C LYS A 301 10.03 -22.79 -8.04
N LYS A 302 9.45 -23.73 -8.79
CA LYS A 302 10.16 -24.48 -9.84
C LYS A 302 10.40 -23.67 -11.10
N SER A 303 9.52 -22.72 -11.44
CA SER A 303 9.62 -21.91 -12.66
C SER A 303 9.42 -20.43 -12.34
N LYS A 304 10.43 -19.62 -12.67
CA LYS A 304 10.35 -18.15 -12.55
C LYS A 304 9.29 -17.57 -13.48
N ILE A 305 9.22 -18.07 -14.71
CA ILE A 305 8.27 -17.59 -15.71
C ILE A 305 6.85 -17.89 -15.25
N LEU A 306 6.54 -19.13 -14.89
CA LEU A 306 5.21 -19.52 -14.43
C LEU A 306 4.77 -18.71 -13.21
N SER A 307 5.68 -18.45 -12.26
CA SER A 307 5.36 -17.67 -11.07
C SER A 307 5.08 -16.20 -11.37
N HIS A 308 5.77 -15.58 -12.33
CA HIS A 308 5.46 -14.22 -12.75
C HIS A 308 4.14 -14.14 -13.53
N VAL A 309 3.92 -15.07 -14.47
CA VAL A 309 2.63 -15.16 -15.20
C VAL A 309 1.46 -15.33 -14.22
N TYR A 310 1.62 -16.20 -13.22
CA TYR A 310 0.60 -16.39 -12.18
C TYR A 310 0.27 -15.07 -11.46
N VAL A 311 1.27 -14.33 -11.01
CA VAL A 311 1.04 -13.05 -10.29
C VAL A 311 0.42 -12.00 -11.22
N LEU A 312 0.98 -11.85 -12.43
CA LEU A 312 0.47 -10.86 -13.41
C LEU A 312 -0.92 -11.19 -13.94
N PHE A 313 -1.37 -12.44 -13.82
CA PHE A 313 -2.72 -12.86 -14.14
C PHE A 313 -3.67 -12.71 -12.95
N VAL A 314 -3.29 -13.23 -11.78
CA VAL A 314 -4.18 -13.30 -10.61
C VAL A 314 -4.40 -11.95 -9.96
N ILE A 315 -3.35 -11.14 -9.81
CA ILE A 315 -3.47 -9.84 -9.12
C ILE A 315 -4.44 -8.89 -9.84
N PRO A 316 -4.37 -8.66 -11.18
CA PRO A 316 -5.36 -7.81 -11.86
C PRO A 316 -6.79 -8.32 -11.69
N LEU A 317 -7.03 -9.62 -11.70
CA LEU A 317 -8.37 -10.17 -11.44
C LEU A 317 -8.87 -9.84 -10.02
N THR A 318 -7.99 -9.90 -9.02
CA THR A 318 -8.39 -9.51 -7.65
C THR A 318 -8.67 -8.01 -7.56
N TRP A 319 -7.96 -7.17 -8.32
CA TRP A 319 -8.23 -5.74 -8.38
C TRP A 319 -9.58 -5.41 -9.02
N MET A 320 -10.07 -6.23 -9.95
CA MET A 320 -11.42 -6.04 -10.49
C MET A 320 -12.51 -6.27 -9.44
N VAL A 321 -12.32 -7.25 -8.56
CA VAL A 321 -13.22 -7.45 -7.41
C VAL A 321 -13.16 -6.27 -6.44
N PHE A 322 -12.01 -5.64 -6.29
CA PHE A 322 -11.83 -4.46 -5.45
C PHE A 322 -12.45 -3.19 -6.06
N ALA A 323 -12.31 -3.02 -7.38
CA ALA A 323 -12.70 -1.81 -8.11
C ALA A 323 -14.21 -1.67 -8.34
N ILE A 324 -14.88 -2.80 -8.56
CA ILE A 324 -16.28 -2.83 -8.98
C ILE A 324 -17.18 -2.97 -7.74
N PRO A 325 -18.05 -1.98 -7.44
CA PRO A 325 -18.74 -1.94 -6.15
C PRO A 325 -19.84 -2.98 -5.98
N THR A 326 -20.44 -3.46 -7.09
CA THR A 326 -21.59 -4.40 -7.01
C THR A 326 -21.22 -5.79 -7.50
N LEU A 327 -21.73 -6.82 -6.82
CA LEU A 327 -21.49 -8.21 -7.19
C LEU A 327 -22.03 -8.57 -8.59
N PRO A 328 -23.22 -8.09 -9.02
CA PRO A 328 -23.69 -8.30 -10.39
C PRO A 328 -22.74 -7.74 -11.46
N GLU A 329 -22.25 -6.52 -11.29
CA GLU A 329 -21.32 -5.91 -12.24
C GLU A 329 -19.96 -6.64 -12.26
N ILE A 330 -19.47 -7.13 -11.12
CA ILE A 330 -18.31 -8.03 -11.07
C ILE A 330 -18.56 -9.25 -11.95
N GLY A 331 -19.74 -9.86 -11.84
CA GLY A 331 -20.15 -11.01 -12.68
C GLY A 331 -20.13 -10.67 -14.17
N VAL A 332 -20.69 -9.51 -14.57
CA VAL A 332 -20.68 -9.02 -15.95
C VAL A 332 -19.26 -8.82 -16.45
N TYR A 333 -18.41 -8.15 -15.67
CA TYR A 333 -17.02 -7.91 -16.06
C TYR A 333 -16.22 -9.21 -16.23
N PHE A 334 -16.37 -10.15 -15.31
CA PHE A 334 -15.72 -11.47 -15.41
C PHE A 334 -16.25 -12.31 -16.58
N ALA A 335 -17.55 -12.25 -16.88
CA ALA A 335 -18.08 -12.87 -18.09
C ALA A 335 -17.45 -12.26 -19.37
N ARG A 336 -17.17 -10.97 -19.35
CA ARG A 336 -16.49 -10.28 -20.46
C ARG A 336 -15.00 -10.66 -20.58
N LEU A 337 -14.31 -10.82 -19.46
CA LEU A 337 -12.92 -11.33 -19.44
C LEU A 337 -12.83 -12.78 -19.96
N PHE A 338 -13.84 -13.60 -19.67
CA PHE A 338 -13.89 -15.03 -19.99
C PHE A 338 -15.16 -15.38 -20.76
N PRO A 339 -15.20 -15.14 -22.08
CA PRO A 339 -16.43 -15.22 -22.89
C PRO A 339 -16.91 -16.67 -23.16
N PHE A 340 -16.59 -17.62 -22.27
CA PHE A 340 -16.98 -19.03 -22.40
C PHE A 340 -18.47 -19.27 -22.16
N PHE A 341 -19.18 -18.32 -21.57
CA PHE A 341 -20.58 -18.44 -21.16
C PHE A 341 -21.55 -17.64 -22.03
N GLY A 342 -21.15 -17.28 -23.26
CA GLY A 342 -22.05 -16.67 -24.22
C GLY A 342 -22.31 -15.19 -23.96
N VAL A 343 -21.28 -14.39 -23.74
CA VAL A 343 -21.40 -12.92 -23.74
C VAL A 343 -21.68 -12.41 -25.14
N GLY A 344 -22.58 -11.43 -25.25
CA GLY A 344 -22.88 -10.75 -26.51
C GLY A 344 -21.64 -10.13 -27.17
N SER A 345 -21.70 -9.84 -28.47
CA SER A 345 -20.65 -9.11 -29.18
C SER A 345 -20.47 -7.71 -28.60
N ALA A 346 -19.23 -7.18 -28.67
CA ALA A 346 -18.96 -5.80 -28.32
C ALA A 346 -19.72 -4.86 -29.26
N VAL A 347 -20.20 -3.74 -28.72
CA VAL A 347 -20.86 -2.69 -29.50
C VAL A 347 -19.91 -2.08 -30.53
N ASN A 348 -18.65 -1.89 -30.16
CA ASN A 348 -17.58 -1.44 -31.02
C ASN A 348 -16.42 -2.44 -31.04
N PRO A 349 -16.25 -3.23 -32.11
CA PRO A 349 -15.14 -4.18 -32.24
C PRO A 349 -13.75 -3.54 -32.27
N GLY A 350 -13.66 -2.24 -32.58
CA GLY A 350 -12.41 -1.48 -32.62
C GLY A 350 -12.02 -0.80 -31.32
N ASP A 351 -12.79 -0.97 -30.26
CA ASP A 351 -12.61 -0.30 -28.96
C ASP A 351 -11.23 -0.51 -28.35
N PHE A 352 -10.74 -1.76 -28.39
CA PHE A 352 -9.40 -2.10 -27.87
C PHE A 352 -8.28 -1.37 -28.61
N ALA A 353 -8.34 -1.34 -29.96
CA ALA A 353 -7.28 -0.71 -30.76
C ALA A 353 -7.25 0.80 -30.54
N LYS A 354 -8.42 1.42 -30.39
CA LYS A 354 -8.57 2.85 -30.09
C LYS A 354 -7.93 3.18 -28.74
N GLU A 355 -8.36 2.52 -27.68
CA GLU A 355 -7.90 2.79 -26.33
C GLU A 355 -6.42 2.41 -26.15
N LEU A 356 -5.97 1.28 -26.68
CA LEU A 356 -4.55 0.92 -26.66
C LEU A 356 -3.70 2.02 -27.29
N THR A 357 -4.06 2.51 -28.48
CA THR A 357 -3.28 3.54 -29.19
C THR A 357 -3.22 4.84 -28.41
N LEU A 358 -4.31 5.23 -27.75
CA LEU A 358 -4.39 6.46 -26.97
C LEU A 358 -3.51 6.44 -25.72
N PHE A 359 -3.33 5.26 -25.09
CA PHE A 359 -2.64 5.11 -23.81
C PHE A 359 -1.30 4.34 -23.88
N ILE A 360 -0.75 4.09 -25.10
CA ILE A 360 0.55 3.42 -25.28
C ILE A 360 1.67 4.05 -24.42
N PRO A 361 1.87 5.38 -24.39
CA PRO A 361 2.97 5.97 -23.63
C PRO A 361 2.88 5.65 -22.14
N GLU A 362 1.70 5.74 -21.54
CA GLU A 362 1.47 5.48 -20.12
C GLU A 362 1.61 4.00 -19.78
N LEU A 363 1.10 3.12 -20.64
CA LEU A 363 1.24 1.66 -20.49
C LEU A 363 2.70 1.24 -20.56
N VAL A 364 3.44 1.71 -21.56
CA VAL A 364 4.87 1.39 -21.71
C VAL A 364 5.69 1.98 -20.57
N GLY A 365 5.45 3.24 -20.22
CA GLY A 365 6.10 3.90 -19.07
C GLY A 365 5.84 3.16 -17.76
N GLY A 366 4.60 2.76 -17.53
CA GLY A 366 4.19 1.99 -16.36
C GLY A 366 4.86 0.62 -16.29
N ILE A 367 4.87 -0.13 -17.40
CA ILE A 367 5.57 -1.43 -17.48
C ILE A 367 7.06 -1.25 -17.18
N LEU A 368 7.72 -0.27 -17.80
CA LEU A 368 9.15 -0.02 -17.58
C LEU A 368 9.46 0.28 -16.11
N LEU A 369 8.64 1.09 -15.44
CA LEU A 369 8.83 1.41 -14.02
C LEU A 369 8.49 0.24 -13.09
N CYS A 370 7.71 -0.75 -13.54
CA CYS A 370 7.49 -2.00 -12.82
C CYS A 370 8.69 -2.96 -12.91
N ILE A 371 9.67 -2.72 -13.81
CA ILE A 371 10.87 -3.55 -13.94
C ILE A 371 11.89 -3.15 -12.86
N PRO A 372 12.29 -4.07 -11.95
CA PRO A 372 13.18 -3.74 -10.84
C PRO A 372 14.54 -3.20 -11.27
N GLN A 373 15.05 -3.62 -12.42
CA GLN A 373 16.33 -3.18 -12.97
C GLN A 373 16.28 -1.69 -13.36
N VAL A 374 15.20 -1.27 -14.01
CA VAL A 374 14.98 0.13 -14.42
C VAL A 374 14.87 1.02 -13.19
N TYR A 375 14.01 0.63 -12.24
CA TYR A 375 13.83 1.37 -11.00
C TYR A 375 15.14 1.54 -10.22
N ARG A 376 15.88 0.44 -10.01
CA ARG A 376 17.20 0.47 -9.33
C ARG A 376 18.24 1.29 -10.08
N TRP A 377 18.17 1.29 -11.40
CA TRP A 377 19.06 2.13 -12.21
C TRP A 377 18.77 3.62 -11.97
N CYS A 378 17.51 4.03 -12.00
CA CYS A 378 17.08 5.40 -11.70
C CYS A 378 17.52 5.83 -10.28
N GLU A 379 17.29 4.98 -9.29
CA GLU A 379 17.72 5.22 -7.90
C GLU A 379 19.23 5.37 -7.77
N LYS A 380 20.00 4.48 -8.39
CA LYS A 380 21.47 4.53 -8.35
C LYS A 380 22.01 5.81 -8.97
N HIS A 381 21.40 6.29 -10.05
CA HIS A 381 21.88 7.44 -10.81
C HIS A 381 21.14 8.74 -10.45
N ARG A 382 20.38 8.80 -9.38
CA ARG A 382 19.58 9.97 -8.98
C ARG A 382 20.36 11.28 -8.76
N LYS A 383 21.70 11.21 -8.70
CA LYS A 383 22.60 12.38 -8.64
C LYS A 383 23.21 12.74 -9.99
N ASN A 384 22.98 11.92 -11.02
CA ASN A 384 23.47 12.21 -12.37
C ASN A 384 22.69 13.40 -12.94
N VAL A 385 23.41 14.29 -13.62
CA VAL A 385 22.84 15.53 -14.19
C VAL A 385 21.70 15.23 -15.17
N ILE A 386 21.80 14.14 -15.94
CA ILE A 386 20.76 13.74 -16.92
C ILE A 386 19.47 13.32 -16.16
N VAL A 387 19.60 12.55 -15.08
CA VAL A 387 18.45 12.14 -14.26
C VAL A 387 17.82 13.35 -13.56
N VAL A 388 18.63 14.28 -13.08
CA VAL A 388 18.14 15.53 -12.48
C VAL A 388 17.42 16.38 -13.52
N ALA A 389 17.95 16.51 -14.74
CA ALA A 389 17.30 17.21 -15.83
C ALA A 389 15.96 16.53 -16.23
N ALA A 390 15.95 15.20 -16.28
CA ALA A 390 14.71 14.44 -16.54
C ALA A 390 13.65 14.68 -15.42
N LEU A 391 14.06 14.68 -14.16
CA LEU A 391 13.17 15.01 -13.04
C LEU A 391 12.63 16.44 -13.15
N PHE A 392 13.46 17.40 -13.60
CA PHE A 392 13.01 18.77 -13.83
C PHE A 392 11.92 18.84 -14.92
N VAL A 393 12.08 18.11 -16.01
CA VAL A 393 11.05 17.99 -17.06
C VAL A 393 9.79 17.33 -16.51
N VAL A 394 9.92 16.23 -15.77
CA VAL A 394 8.79 15.55 -15.11
C VAL A 394 8.04 16.50 -14.20
N PHE A 395 8.75 17.30 -13.40
CA PHE A 395 8.12 18.29 -12.51
C PHE A 395 7.27 19.30 -13.30
N TRP A 396 7.86 20.00 -14.25
CA TRP A 396 7.15 21.04 -14.98
C TRP A 396 6.04 20.50 -15.85
N TYR A 397 6.22 19.32 -16.44
CA TYR A 397 5.16 18.68 -17.20
C TYR A 397 4.01 18.22 -16.29
N SER A 398 4.31 17.73 -15.08
CA SER A 398 3.27 17.40 -14.09
C SER A 398 2.51 18.67 -13.65
N VAL A 399 3.21 19.78 -13.39
CA VAL A 399 2.58 21.07 -13.05
C VAL A 399 1.66 21.55 -14.18
N TYR A 400 2.15 21.49 -15.43
CA TYR A 400 1.34 21.85 -16.60
C TYR A 400 0.07 20.98 -16.70
N ARG A 401 0.20 19.67 -16.49
CA ARG A 401 -0.93 18.75 -16.53
C ARG A 401 -1.93 19.05 -15.41
N MET A 402 -1.48 19.31 -14.20
CA MET A 402 -2.32 19.66 -13.05
C MET A 402 -3.05 20.98 -13.26
N ALA A 403 -2.41 21.99 -13.85
CA ALA A 403 -3.02 23.28 -14.14
C ALA A 403 -4.17 23.20 -15.18
N ASN A 404 -4.13 22.16 -16.03
CA ASN A 404 -5.12 21.95 -17.10
C ASN A 404 -6.08 20.77 -16.79
N ALA A 405 -5.96 20.11 -15.65
CA ALA A 405 -6.83 18.99 -15.28
C ALA A 405 -8.01 19.46 -14.42
N ALA A 406 -9.19 18.85 -14.61
CA ALA A 406 -10.22 18.85 -13.58
C ALA A 406 -9.67 18.12 -12.34
N ASN A 407 -10.04 18.59 -11.13
CA ASN A 407 -9.59 18.01 -9.85
C ASN A 407 -9.72 16.48 -9.88
N ASN A 408 -8.59 15.79 -9.79
CA ASN A 408 -8.55 14.35 -9.61
C ASN A 408 -7.90 14.05 -8.25
N PRO A 409 -8.70 13.83 -7.17
CA PRO A 409 -8.17 13.52 -5.84
C PRO A 409 -7.40 12.19 -5.89
N PHE A 410 -6.50 11.98 -4.95
CA PHE A 410 -5.87 10.67 -4.78
C PHE A 410 -6.96 9.62 -4.57
N MET A 411 -6.91 8.53 -5.34
CA MET A 411 -7.88 7.46 -5.28
C MET A 411 -8.05 6.91 -3.85
N TYR A 412 -6.94 6.75 -3.13
CA TYR A 412 -6.94 6.28 -1.74
C TYR A 412 -7.51 7.25 -0.70
N ALA A 413 -7.76 8.51 -1.05
CA ALA A 413 -8.45 9.44 -0.17
C ALA A 413 -9.96 9.15 -0.07
N ASN A 414 -10.49 8.34 -0.98
CA ASN A 414 -11.91 7.98 -1.05
C ASN A 414 -12.23 6.64 -0.35
N PHE A 415 -11.23 5.94 0.24
CA PHE A 415 -11.40 4.65 0.93
C PHE A 415 -11.35 4.75 2.47
#